data_1fb725ad310fa064b9f7eb7cb3ac701a
#
_entry.id   1fb725ad310fa064b9f7eb7cb3ac701a
#
_cell.length_a   1.000
_cell.length_b   1.000
_cell.length_c   1.000
_cell.angle_alpha   90.00
_cell.angle_beta   90.00
_cell.angle_gamma   90.00
#
_symmetry.space_group_name_H-M   'P 1'
#
loop_
_entity.id
_entity.type
_entity.pdbx_description
1 polymer ?
#
loop_
_entity_poly.entity_id
_entity_poly.type
_entity_poly.pdbx_seq_one_letter_code
_entity_poly.pdbx_strand_id
1 'polypeptide(L)'
;MRAPTRCQAAGPERFTVIAALEGSPLLTLFLVVATGAVLGAIPFGRIRLGAAGALFTGLALSAIAPHLGEGMEIVQTLGLALFVYTVGISAGAAFFGTLNRQLPLLAAATLSTILAAIATLVLGQVLGLARDLSLGLFTGALTAAPALDAASRLTGTGGPSVGYSFGYPIGVIVGIVLVSAIVSRAWPGRKDTPALAGTSLSSTTVRVQRSVNLRDVPQWHEQLVRFSYLRREGRVRVIVPGEDLLEGDEVVAVGMPDQVRAVTEELGETSDQHIAHDRSLVEFTRLTVSNPDLASRSIAELNLPVRFGAVVTRVRRGDLELLARDDLVLEPGDRIAVVVDRRRLDAVHSFLGDSDRKAGELDVLSLGLGLVLGVALGLLSFPMPGGGMFALGPAAGPLLVGMVLGALRRTGPVVWALPGSANRTLRQLGLLLFLAGLGLTAGPEFAQMLASPTAWRAAVLSAVVALLSCLALLIAARWVLDLSAPRAAGAVAGFLGQPAVLEAANAKAADERIEAAYATLFAFSIVVKILLVPVIWNL
;
A
#
# COMPACT_ATOMS: atom_id res chain seq x y z
N MET A 1 -4.75 47.42 51.85
CA MET A 1 -5.92 47.09 51.00
C MET A 1 -5.44 47.01 49.54
N ARG A 2 -5.22 45.79 49.02
CA ARG A 2 -4.93 45.55 47.61
C ARG A 2 -6.14 44.77 47.03
N ALA A 3 -6.75 45.31 46.02
CA ALA A 3 -7.90 44.72 45.34
C ALA A 3 -7.48 43.41 44.59
N PRO A 4 -8.34 42.41 44.58
CA PRO A 4 -8.05 41.18 43.81
C PRO A 4 -8.30 41.41 42.32
N THR A 5 -7.32 41.01 41.51
CA THR A 5 -7.39 40.93 40.06
C THR A 5 -8.53 39.99 39.64
N ARG A 6 -9.47 40.51 38.86
CA ARG A 6 -10.56 39.74 38.25
C ARG A 6 -9.97 38.68 37.27
N CYS A 7 -10.04 37.41 37.65
CA CYS A 7 -10.04 36.32 36.69
C CYS A 7 -11.27 36.48 35.79
N GLN A 8 -11.08 36.68 34.50
CA GLN A 8 -12.13 36.56 33.50
C GLN A 8 -12.59 35.09 33.47
N ALA A 9 -13.81 34.86 33.94
CA ALA A 9 -14.46 33.56 33.90
C ALA A 9 -14.74 33.18 32.44
N ALA A 10 -14.01 32.19 31.91
CA ALA A 10 -14.46 31.43 30.77
C ALA A 10 -15.77 30.71 31.15
N GLY A 11 -16.79 30.80 30.30
CA GLY A 11 -18.14 30.35 30.61
C GLY A 11 -18.20 28.87 31.02
N PRO A 12 -19.15 28.47 31.89
CA PRO A 12 -19.23 27.16 32.53
C PRO A 12 -19.36 25.99 31.55
N GLU A 13 -19.81 26.21 30.32
CA GLU A 13 -19.98 25.13 29.32
C GLU A 13 -18.66 24.67 28.66
N ARG A 14 -17.69 25.56 28.51
CA ARG A 14 -16.36 25.19 27.95
C ARG A 14 -15.55 24.36 28.94
N PHE A 15 -15.68 24.59 30.24
CA PHE A 15 -15.00 23.79 31.26
C PHE A 15 -15.51 22.35 31.32
N THR A 16 -16.79 22.12 31.12
CA THR A 16 -17.38 20.77 31.17
C THR A 16 -16.96 19.87 30.00
N VAL A 17 -16.87 20.39 28.78
CA VAL A 17 -16.50 19.59 27.60
C VAL A 17 -15.02 19.23 27.63
N ILE A 18 -14.13 20.20 27.87
CA ILE A 18 -12.67 19.95 27.93
C ILE A 18 -12.36 18.99 29.08
N ALA A 19 -12.94 19.22 30.29
CA ALA A 19 -12.75 18.33 31.43
C ALA A 19 -13.25 16.89 31.16
N ALA A 20 -14.34 16.73 30.42
CA ALA A 20 -14.82 15.41 30.02
C ALA A 20 -13.87 14.73 29.03
N LEU A 21 -13.27 15.50 28.12
CA LEU A 21 -12.26 14.98 27.16
C LEU A 21 -10.96 14.62 27.89
N GLU A 22 -10.47 15.44 28.80
CA GLU A 22 -9.29 15.16 29.63
C GLU A 22 -9.50 13.92 30.51
N GLY A 23 -10.71 13.74 31.06
CA GLY A 23 -11.07 12.57 31.87
C GLY A 23 -11.22 11.26 31.07
N SER A 24 -11.29 11.32 29.75
CA SER A 24 -11.49 10.13 28.92
C SER A 24 -10.67 10.18 27.62
N PRO A 25 -9.41 9.66 27.65
CA PRO A 25 -8.55 9.59 26.47
C PRO A 25 -9.20 8.90 25.26
N LEU A 26 -10.00 7.87 25.49
CA LEU A 26 -10.73 7.18 24.42
C LEU A 26 -11.80 8.06 23.77
N LEU A 27 -12.53 8.86 24.57
CA LEU A 27 -13.51 9.80 24.02
C LEU A 27 -12.82 10.83 23.12
N THR A 28 -11.70 11.39 23.58
CA THR A 28 -10.88 12.33 22.82
C THR A 28 -10.38 11.72 21.51
N LEU A 29 -9.85 10.50 21.57
CA LEU A 29 -9.39 9.78 20.39
C LEU A 29 -10.50 9.58 19.36
N PHE A 30 -11.65 9.05 19.79
CA PHE A 30 -12.77 8.81 18.86
C PHE A 30 -13.40 10.10 18.35
N LEU A 31 -13.41 11.17 19.14
CA LEU A 31 -13.83 12.48 18.66
C LEU A 31 -12.91 12.99 17.55
N VAL A 32 -11.58 12.87 17.73
CA VAL A 32 -10.59 13.28 16.73
C VAL A 32 -10.71 12.43 15.46
N VAL A 33 -10.91 11.12 15.59
CA VAL A 33 -11.12 10.24 14.45
C VAL A 33 -12.40 10.61 13.71
N ALA A 34 -13.51 10.82 14.41
CA ALA A 34 -14.79 11.17 13.80
C ALA A 34 -14.78 12.53 13.11
N THR A 35 -14.34 13.58 13.82
CA THR A 35 -14.22 14.94 13.27
C THR A 35 -13.16 15.02 12.17
N GLY A 36 -12.06 14.27 12.32
CA GLY A 36 -11.03 14.11 11.31
C GLY A 36 -11.52 13.42 10.05
N ALA A 37 -12.37 12.41 10.17
CA ALA A 37 -13.01 11.77 9.03
C ALA A 37 -13.92 12.73 8.25
N VAL A 38 -14.68 13.58 8.96
CA VAL A 38 -15.49 14.65 8.36
C VAL A 38 -14.59 15.64 7.63
N LEU A 39 -13.54 16.15 8.28
CA LEU A 39 -12.57 17.07 7.67
C LEU A 39 -11.89 16.43 6.45
N GLY A 40 -11.52 15.17 6.57
CA GLY A 40 -10.89 14.40 5.49
C GLY A 40 -11.79 14.19 4.27
N ALA A 41 -13.12 14.14 4.47
CA ALA A 41 -14.11 13.99 3.41
C ALA A 41 -14.37 15.29 2.64
N ILE A 42 -14.08 16.46 3.23
CA ILE A 42 -14.30 17.78 2.60
C ILE A 42 -13.38 17.91 1.39
N PRO A 43 -13.92 18.17 0.18
CA PRO A 43 -13.11 18.41 -0.99
C PRO A 43 -12.54 19.83 -1.00
N PHE A 44 -11.23 19.95 -0.86
CA PHE A 44 -10.51 21.21 -1.07
C PHE A 44 -10.12 21.30 -2.56
N GLY A 45 -11.05 21.74 -3.40
CA GLY A 45 -10.89 21.71 -4.84
C GLY A 45 -10.83 20.28 -5.38
N ARG A 46 -9.68 19.88 -5.92
CA ARG A 46 -9.43 18.52 -6.43
C ARG A 46 -8.77 17.57 -5.41
N ILE A 47 -8.53 18.04 -4.19
CA ILE A 47 -7.79 17.30 -3.17
C ILE A 47 -8.74 16.97 -2.01
N ARG A 48 -8.64 15.75 -1.48
CA ARG A 48 -9.26 15.34 -0.21
C ARG A 48 -8.14 14.95 0.75
N LEU A 49 -8.28 15.36 2.01
CA LEU A 49 -7.27 15.05 3.02
C LEU A 49 -7.34 13.58 3.48
N GLY A 50 -8.49 12.92 3.29
CA GLY A 50 -8.68 11.53 3.70
C GLY A 50 -8.34 11.31 5.17
N ALA A 51 -7.56 10.26 5.47
CA ALA A 51 -7.14 9.94 6.83
C ALA A 51 -6.27 11.04 7.50
N ALA A 52 -5.61 11.91 6.72
CA ALA A 52 -4.85 13.05 7.28
C ALA A 52 -5.73 14.05 8.01
N GLY A 53 -7.05 14.07 7.77
CA GLY A 53 -7.99 14.87 8.53
C GLY A 53 -7.91 14.61 10.04
N ALA A 54 -7.69 13.37 10.47
CA ALA A 54 -7.51 13.01 11.86
C ALA A 54 -6.24 13.64 12.49
N LEU A 55 -5.15 13.71 11.72
CA LEU A 55 -3.94 14.40 12.14
C LEU A 55 -4.21 15.89 12.40
N PHE A 56 -4.78 16.59 11.41
CA PHE A 56 -5.00 18.03 11.53
C PHE A 56 -6.01 18.37 12.62
N THR A 57 -7.04 17.55 12.80
CA THR A 57 -8.00 17.73 13.92
C THR A 57 -7.32 17.51 15.26
N GLY A 58 -6.48 16.48 15.40
CA GLY A 58 -5.69 16.21 16.58
C GLY A 58 -4.73 17.36 16.92
N LEU A 59 -3.98 17.85 15.92
CA LEU A 59 -3.09 19.01 16.05
C LEU A 59 -3.84 20.25 16.55
N ALA A 60 -5.00 20.55 15.96
CA ALA A 60 -5.80 21.72 16.35
C ALA A 60 -6.35 21.60 17.77
N LEU A 61 -6.84 20.40 18.14
CA LEU A 61 -7.43 20.17 19.45
C LEU A 61 -6.38 20.24 20.57
N SER A 62 -5.25 19.56 20.40
CA SER A 62 -4.18 19.55 21.41
C SER A 62 -3.36 20.85 21.43
N ALA A 63 -3.35 21.64 20.36
CA ALA A 63 -2.82 22.99 20.38
C ALA A 63 -3.61 23.91 21.32
N ILE A 64 -4.93 23.68 21.48
CA ILE A 64 -5.82 24.45 22.38
C ILE A 64 -5.77 23.88 23.81
N ALA A 65 -5.73 22.55 23.93
CA ALA A 65 -5.74 21.84 25.22
C ALA A 65 -4.62 20.77 25.24
N PRO A 66 -3.39 21.13 25.62
CA PRO A 66 -2.20 20.25 25.55
C PRO A 66 -2.34 18.92 26.29
N HIS A 67 -3.05 18.90 27.40
CA HIS A 67 -3.25 17.70 28.23
C HIS A 67 -4.03 16.59 27.52
N LEU A 68 -4.74 16.89 26.42
CA LEU A 68 -5.48 15.88 25.63
C LEU A 68 -4.56 14.89 24.88
N GLY A 69 -3.27 15.24 24.74
CA GLY A 69 -2.26 14.36 24.14
C GLY A 69 -1.64 13.37 25.12
N GLU A 70 -1.86 13.52 26.42
CA GLU A 70 -1.25 12.65 27.43
C GLU A 70 -1.76 11.21 27.30
N GLY A 71 -0.83 10.25 27.31
CA GLY A 71 -1.15 8.83 27.19
C GLY A 71 -1.52 8.35 25.77
N MET A 72 -1.55 9.24 24.75
CA MET A 72 -1.85 8.87 23.36
C MET A 72 -0.70 8.14 22.65
N GLU A 73 0.50 8.14 23.18
CA GLU A 73 1.68 7.52 22.60
C GLU A 73 1.51 6.01 22.36
N ILE A 74 0.81 5.32 23.27
CA ILE A 74 0.55 3.88 23.12
C ILE A 74 -0.41 3.61 21.96
N VAL A 75 -1.43 4.47 21.79
CA VAL A 75 -2.40 4.37 20.69
C VAL A 75 -1.72 4.67 19.35
N GLN A 76 -0.90 5.73 19.32
CA GLN A 76 -0.08 6.08 18.16
C GLN A 76 0.83 4.91 17.75
N THR A 77 1.54 4.31 18.71
CA THR A 77 2.45 3.18 18.46
C THR A 77 1.70 1.93 17.99
N LEU A 78 0.57 1.60 18.62
CA LEU A 78 -0.28 0.50 18.21
C LEU A 78 -0.80 0.70 16.78
N GLY A 79 -1.32 1.90 16.50
CA GLY A 79 -1.81 2.25 15.17
C GLY A 79 -0.72 2.13 14.11
N LEU A 80 0.47 2.65 14.41
CA LEU A 80 1.63 2.57 13.53
C LEU A 80 2.04 1.11 13.28
N ALA A 81 2.18 0.30 14.33
CA ALA A 81 2.58 -1.10 14.21
C ALA A 81 1.59 -1.91 13.36
N LEU A 82 0.29 -1.78 13.61
CA LEU A 82 -0.77 -2.41 12.80
C LEU A 82 -0.70 -1.97 11.33
N PHE A 83 -0.56 -0.66 11.11
CA PHE A 83 -0.49 -0.10 9.77
C PHE A 83 0.71 -0.64 8.99
N VAL A 84 1.92 -0.53 9.54
CA VAL A 84 3.14 -0.93 8.82
C VAL A 84 3.25 -2.45 8.66
N TYR A 85 2.77 -3.24 9.63
CA TYR A 85 2.73 -4.70 9.53
C TYR A 85 1.82 -5.15 8.39
N THR A 86 0.61 -4.59 8.29
CA THR A 86 -0.34 -4.93 7.21
C THR A 86 0.18 -4.51 5.83
N VAL A 87 0.88 -3.37 5.74
CA VAL A 87 1.60 -2.97 4.53
C VAL A 87 2.71 -3.96 4.21
N GLY A 88 3.52 -4.35 5.21
CA GLY A 88 4.60 -5.32 5.06
C GLY A 88 4.12 -6.66 4.51
N ILE A 89 3.07 -7.23 5.09
CA ILE A 89 2.46 -8.50 4.63
C ILE A 89 2.06 -8.43 3.14
N SER A 90 1.40 -7.34 2.73
CA SER A 90 0.98 -7.18 1.33
C SER A 90 2.16 -6.99 0.37
N ALA A 91 3.20 -6.31 0.83
CA ALA A 91 4.34 -5.93 0.01
C ALA A 91 5.39 -7.04 -0.14
N GLY A 92 5.50 -7.93 0.87
CA GLY A 92 6.65 -8.81 1.03
C GLY A 92 6.93 -9.68 -0.19
N ALA A 93 5.93 -10.36 -0.72
CA ALA A 93 6.09 -11.26 -1.86
C ALA A 93 6.56 -10.52 -3.13
N ALA A 94 5.96 -9.36 -3.41
CA ALA A 94 6.31 -8.53 -4.57
C ALA A 94 7.71 -7.93 -4.42
N PHE A 95 8.07 -7.48 -3.21
CA PHE A 95 9.37 -6.88 -2.95
C PHE A 95 10.53 -7.85 -3.20
N PHE A 96 10.52 -9.02 -2.56
CA PHE A 96 11.62 -9.98 -2.70
C PHE A 96 11.65 -10.65 -4.08
N GLY A 97 10.47 -10.85 -4.71
CA GLY A 97 10.38 -11.45 -6.05
C GLY A 97 10.92 -10.55 -7.18
N THR A 98 10.96 -9.23 -6.98
CA THR A 98 11.33 -8.26 -8.02
C THR A 98 12.51 -7.36 -7.65
N LEU A 99 13.20 -7.63 -6.54
CA LEU A 99 14.25 -6.77 -5.99
C LEU A 99 15.29 -6.34 -7.03
N ASN A 100 15.80 -7.28 -7.82
CA ASN A 100 16.81 -7.00 -8.85
C ASN A 100 16.32 -6.03 -9.93
N ARG A 101 15.02 -6.08 -10.27
CA ARG A 101 14.40 -5.17 -11.25
C ARG A 101 14.12 -3.80 -10.67
N GLN A 102 14.11 -3.68 -9.35
CA GLN A 102 13.78 -2.44 -8.64
C GLN A 102 15.01 -1.66 -8.18
N LEU A 103 16.23 -2.23 -8.29
CA LEU A 103 17.47 -1.57 -7.91
C LEU A 103 17.61 -0.14 -8.47
N PRO A 104 17.26 0.17 -9.74
CA PRO A 104 17.34 1.53 -10.25
C PRO A 104 16.40 2.51 -9.52
N LEU A 105 15.20 2.07 -9.13
CA LEU A 105 14.25 2.87 -8.38
C LEU A 105 14.73 3.12 -6.93
N LEU A 106 15.32 2.10 -6.30
CA LEU A 106 15.94 2.20 -4.97
C LEU A 106 17.12 3.17 -4.99
N ALA A 107 17.96 3.11 -6.02
CA ALA A 107 19.08 4.06 -6.22
C ALA A 107 18.56 5.49 -6.41
N ALA A 108 17.53 5.70 -7.21
CA ALA A 108 16.92 7.01 -7.40
C ALA A 108 16.35 7.57 -6.09
N ALA A 109 15.70 6.74 -5.26
CA ALA A 109 15.21 7.13 -3.94
C ALA A 109 16.35 7.50 -2.99
N THR A 110 17.44 6.73 -3.00
CA THR A 110 18.64 7.04 -2.20
C THR A 110 19.24 8.38 -2.60
N LEU A 111 19.44 8.63 -3.89
CA LEU A 111 19.96 9.91 -4.39
C LEU A 111 19.03 11.07 -4.05
N SER A 112 17.71 10.88 -4.13
CA SER A 112 16.73 11.89 -3.73
C SER A 112 16.79 12.18 -2.22
N THR A 113 17.04 11.16 -1.38
CA THR A 113 17.21 11.37 0.08
C THR A 113 18.52 12.08 0.40
N ILE A 114 19.61 11.77 -0.32
CA ILE A 114 20.90 12.48 -0.19
C ILE A 114 20.72 13.95 -0.59
N LEU A 115 20.00 14.22 -1.66
CA LEU A 115 19.70 15.59 -2.10
C LEU A 115 18.88 16.35 -1.04
N ALA A 116 17.91 15.70 -0.40
CA ALA A 116 17.17 16.25 0.72
C ALA A 116 18.09 16.59 1.91
N ALA A 117 19.03 15.70 2.24
CA ALA A 117 20.01 15.92 3.30
C ALA A 117 20.92 17.12 3.01
N ILE A 118 21.44 17.21 1.81
CA ILE A 118 22.26 18.36 1.35
C ILE A 118 21.44 19.66 1.42
N ALA A 119 20.20 19.63 0.93
CA ALA A 119 19.31 20.79 1.01
C ALA A 119 19.06 21.22 2.45
N THR A 120 18.90 20.26 3.38
CA THR A 120 18.72 20.53 4.80
C THR A 120 19.93 21.19 5.41
N LEU A 121 21.14 20.69 5.13
CA LEU A 121 22.37 21.28 5.63
C LEU A 121 22.60 22.70 5.10
N VAL A 122 22.51 22.88 3.78
CA VAL A 122 22.78 24.17 3.15
C VAL A 122 21.73 25.21 3.55
N LEU A 123 20.44 24.90 3.37
CA LEU A 123 19.37 25.86 3.68
C LEU A 123 19.19 26.08 5.18
N GLY A 124 19.43 25.06 6.02
CA GLY A 124 19.40 25.22 7.48
C GLY A 124 20.42 26.26 7.93
N GLN A 125 21.64 26.21 7.41
CA GLN A 125 22.69 27.19 7.68
C GLN A 125 22.34 28.59 7.12
N VAL A 126 21.90 28.66 5.86
CA VAL A 126 21.53 29.94 5.21
C VAL A 126 20.36 30.63 5.94
N LEU A 127 19.38 29.85 6.41
CA LEU A 127 18.23 30.36 7.13
C LEU A 127 18.52 30.60 8.62
N GLY A 128 19.71 30.27 9.12
CA GLY A 128 20.11 30.46 10.51
C GLY A 128 19.27 29.63 11.49
N LEU A 129 18.90 28.41 11.09
CA LEU A 129 18.17 27.46 11.94
C LEU A 129 19.15 26.62 12.76
N ALA A 130 18.79 26.28 14.00
CA ALA A 130 19.56 25.37 14.81
C ALA A 130 19.67 23.98 14.14
N ARG A 131 20.79 23.29 14.31
CA ARG A 131 21.04 21.99 13.63
C ARG A 131 20.05 20.90 14.06
N ASP A 132 19.75 20.82 15.35
CA ASP A 132 18.79 19.88 15.90
C ASP A 132 17.38 20.13 15.33
N LEU A 133 16.95 21.39 15.26
CA LEU A 133 15.71 21.80 14.63
C LEU A 133 15.70 21.43 13.14
N SER A 134 16.79 21.73 12.41
CA SER A 134 16.90 21.41 10.97
C SER A 134 16.84 19.91 10.72
N LEU A 135 17.44 19.09 11.60
CA LEU A 135 17.36 17.65 11.55
C LEU A 135 15.93 17.14 11.75
N GLY A 136 15.20 17.77 12.69
CA GLY A 136 13.78 17.52 12.89
C GLY A 136 12.93 17.91 11.68
N LEU A 137 13.21 19.05 11.06
CA LEU A 137 12.53 19.49 9.83
C LEU A 137 12.80 18.53 8.64
N PHE A 138 14.02 17.98 8.51
CA PHE A 138 14.34 16.95 7.52
C PHE A 138 13.51 15.70 7.74
N THR A 139 13.49 15.16 8.96
CA THR A 139 12.74 13.94 9.28
C THR A 139 11.23 14.15 9.16
N GLY A 140 10.75 15.35 9.53
CA GLY A 140 9.34 15.76 9.40
C GLY A 140 8.93 15.96 7.95
N ALA A 141 9.66 16.72 7.16
CA ALA A 141 9.37 16.96 5.75
C ALA A 141 9.34 15.67 4.92
N LEU A 142 10.18 14.70 5.28
CA LEU A 142 10.19 13.36 4.70
C LEU A 142 9.31 12.34 5.43
N THR A 143 8.50 12.79 6.40
CA THR A 143 7.53 12.01 7.17
C THR A 143 8.08 10.73 7.80
N ALA A 144 9.33 10.76 8.28
CA ALA A 144 10.08 9.61 8.75
C ALA A 144 10.15 9.56 10.29
N ALA A 145 9.10 9.07 10.96
CA ALA A 145 9.07 8.92 12.42
C ALA A 145 10.23 8.08 12.99
N PRO A 146 10.68 6.97 12.39
CA PRO A 146 11.85 6.26 12.88
C PRO A 146 13.15 7.06 12.78
N ALA A 147 13.26 7.93 11.77
CA ALA A 147 14.40 8.84 11.65
C ALA A 147 14.36 9.96 12.69
N LEU A 148 13.17 10.41 13.11
CA LEU A 148 13.00 11.31 14.26
C LEU A 148 13.52 10.67 15.54
N ASP A 149 13.13 9.42 15.84
CA ASP A 149 13.61 8.72 17.03
C ASP A 149 15.16 8.64 17.05
N ALA A 150 15.76 8.30 15.91
CA ALA A 150 17.22 8.34 15.76
C ALA A 150 17.81 9.74 15.99
N ALA A 151 17.17 10.78 15.45
CA ALA A 151 17.59 12.18 15.62
C ALA A 151 17.50 12.64 17.09
N SER A 152 16.40 12.34 17.76
CA SER A 152 16.18 12.70 19.16
C SER A 152 17.18 12.03 20.10
N ARG A 153 17.49 10.75 19.88
CA ARG A 153 18.51 10.04 20.65
C ARG A 153 19.92 10.58 20.40
N LEU A 154 20.23 10.92 19.15
CA LEU A 154 21.54 11.40 18.77
C LEU A 154 21.83 12.80 19.31
N THR A 155 20.83 13.69 19.26
CA THR A 155 20.98 15.09 19.71
C THR A 155 20.82 15.26 21.22
N GLY A 156 20.00 14.42 21.86
CA GLY A 156 19.63 14.55 23.26
C GLY A 156 18.81 15.81 23.59
N THR A 157 18.25 16.51 22.57
CA THR A 157 17.47 17.75 22.70
C THR A 157 16.03 17.56 22.21
N GLY A 158 15.14 18.51 22.56
CA GLY A 158 13.78 18.58 22.03
C GLY A 158 13.66 19.14 20.60
N GLY A 159 14.75 19.70 20.07
CA GLY A 159 14.76 20.35 18.74
C GLY A 159 14.24 19.46 17.60
N PRO A 160 14.67 18.20 17.51
CA PRO A 160 14.16 17.30 16.47
C PRO A 160 12.65 17.08 16.55
N SER A 161 12.07 16.93 17.75
CA SER A 161 10.63 16.74 17.91
C SER A 161 9.83 17.95 17.47
N VAL A 162 10.27 19.16 17.84
CA VAL A 162 9.68 20.42 17.38
C VAL A 162 9.74 20.54 15.86
N GLY A 163 10.93 20.32 15.28
CA GLY A 163 11.13 20.38 13.84
C GLY A 163 10.29 19.36 13.09
N TYR A 164 10.21 18.13 13.59
CA TYR A 164 9.37 17.08 13.01
C TYR A 164 7.90 17.47 13.00
N SER A 165 7.37 17.88 14.16
CA SER A 165 5.95 18.23 14.31
C SER A 165 5.54 19.35 13.36
N PHE A 166 6.44 20.32 13.11
CA PHE A 166 6.21 21.40 12.17
C PHE A 166 6.39 20.98 10.70
N GLY A 167 7.44 20.20 10.38
CA GLY A 167 7.75 19.78 9.02
C GLY A 167 6.81 18.72 8.47
N TYR A 168 6.29 17.85 9.33
CA TYR A 168 5.46 16.71 8.92
C TYR A 168 4.18 17.12 8.17
N PRO A 169 3.34 18.04 8.64
CA PRO A 169 2.18 18.48 7.87
C PRO A 169 2.53 19.05 6.50
N ILE A 170 3.65 19.77 6.41
CA ILE A 170 4.14 20.37 5.15
C ILE A 170 4.54 19.26 4.17
N GLY A 171 5.28 18.25 4.65
CA GLY A 171 5.66 17.08 3.84
C GLY A 171 4.46 16.32 3.30
N VAL A 172 3.44 16.10 4.14
CA VAL A 172 2.17 15.46 3.75
C VAL A 172 1.46 16.26 2.67
N ILE A 173 1.30 17.57 2.84
CA ILE A 173 0.64 18.45 1.88
C ILE A 173 1.38 18.44 0.53
N VAL A 174 2.70 18.62 0.55
CA VAL A 174 3.53 18.57 -0.67
C VAL A 174 3.37 17.23 -1.38
N GLY A 175 3.43 16.12 -0.64
CA GLY A 175 3.23 14.78 -1.20
C GLY A 175 1.86 14.60 -1.85
N ILE A 176 0.78 14.97 -1.16
CA ILE A 176 -0.60 14.88 -1.68
C ILE A 176 -0.76 15.73 -2.94
N VAL A 177 -0.26 16.97 -2.94
CA VAL A 177 -0.35 17.88 -4.10
C VAL A 177 0.38 17.30 -5.30
N LEU A 178 1.64 16.88 -5.13
CA LEU A 178 2.45 16.32 -6.22
C LEU A 178 1.84 15.05 -6.81
N VAL A 179 1.50 14.09 -5.96
CA VAL A 179 0.92 12.82 -6.40
C VAL A 179 -0.42 13.05 -7.09
N SER A 180 -1.26 13.92 -6.53
CA SER A 180 -2.55 14.28 -7.13
C SER A 180 -2.43 14.98 -8.47
N ALA A 181 -1.33 15.69 -8.72
CA ALA A 181 -1.09 16.38 -10.00
C ALA A 181 -0.60 15.43 -11.10
N ILE A 182 0.03 14.31 -10.75
CA ILE A 182 0.71 13.44 -11.72
C ILE A 182 0.01 12.12 -11.99
N VAL A 183 -0.67 11.53 -10.99
CA VAL A 183 -1.17 10.15 -11.04
C VAL A 183 -2.08 9.87 -12.24
N SER A 184 -2.86 10.86 -12.68
CA SER A 184 -3.78 10.73 -13.82
C SER A 184 -3.17 11.18 -15.16
N ARG A 185 -1.86 11.46 -15.21
CA ARG A 185 -1.22 11.89 -16.45
C ARG A 185 -0.83 10.70 -17.32
N ALA A 186 -1.07 10.80 -18.61
CA ALA A 186 -0.63 9.82 -19.59
C ALA A 186 0.88 9.99 -19.86
N TRP A 187 1.70 9.22 -19.16
CA TRP A 187 3.13 9.09 -19.46
C TRP A 187 3.37 7.79 -20.24
N PRO A 188 4.34 7.75 -21.14
CA PRO A 188 4.57 6.54 -21.96
C PRO A 188 4.86 5.28 -21.15
N GLY A 189 5.69 5.37 -20.11
CA GLY A 189 6.00 4.26 -19.20
C GLY A 189 6.43 2.98 -19.93
N ARG A 190 7.33 3.10 -20.93
CA ARG A 190 7.69 1.99 -21.84
C ARG A 190 8.40 0.82 -21.16
N LYS A 191 9.07 1.09 -20.04
CA LYS A 191 9.77 0.07 -19.25
C LYS A 191 8.93 -0.46 -18.09
N ASP A 192 7.70 0.04 -17.95
CA ASP A 192 6.82 -0.39 -16.89
C ASP A 192 6.00 -1.63 -17.31
N THR A 193 5.55 -2.40 -16.33
CA THR A 193 4.60 -3.48 -16.58
C THR A 193 3.26 -2.89 -17.01
N PRO A 194 2.55 -3.50 -17.98
CA PRO A 194 1.19 -3.07 -18.34
C PRO A 194 0.28 -3.05 -17.11
N ALA A 195 -0.63 -2.08 -17.04
CA ALA A 195 -1.66 -2.05 -16.00
C ALA A 195 -2.60 -3.24 -16.16
N LEU A 196 -2.87 -3.93 -15.08
CA LEU A 196 -3.89 -4.98 -15.02
C LEU A 196 -5.26 -4.37 -14.66
N ALA A 197 -5.26 -3.25 -13.95
CA ALA A 197 -6.46 -2.56 -13.52
C ALA A 197 -7.09 -1.74 -14.66
N GLY A 198 -8.42 -1.81 -14.76
CA GLY A 198 -9.20 -1.02 -15.72
C GLY A 198 -9.32 -1.63 -17.12
N THR A 199 -8.64 -2.71 -17.39
CA THR A 199 -8.85 -3.51 -18.60
C THR A 199 -9.74 -4.69 -18.27
N SER A 200 -11.00 -4.62 -18.67
CA SER A 200 -11.88 -5.79 -18.60
C SER A 200 -11.34 -6.87 -19.52
N LEU A 201 -11.10 -8.05 -18.96
CA LEU A 201 -10.74 -9.21 -19.77
C LEU A 201 -11.88 -9.50 -20.76
N SER A 202 -11.54 -9.63 -22.03
CA SER A 202 -12.48 -10.07 -23.04
C SER A 202 -12.56 -11.59 -23.10
N SER A 203 -13.71 -12.07 -23.57
CA SER A 203 -13.96 -13.49 -23.81
C SER A 203 -14.59 -13.63 -25.16
N THR A 204 -13.99 -14.39 -26.07
CA THR A 204 -14.44 -14.54 -27.44
C THR A 204 -14.40 -16.01 -27.84
N THR A 205 -15.41 -16.46 -28.58
CA THR A 205 -15.36 -17.77 -29.21
C THR A 205 -14.68 -17.65 -30.57
N VAL A 206 -13.62 -18.42 -30.74
CA VAL A 206 -12.82 -18.48 -31.97
C VAL A 206 -13.11 -19.78 -32.66
N ARG A 207 -13.46 -19.72 -33.96
CA ARG A 207 -13.54 -20.88 -34.84
C ARG A 207 -12.19 -21.14 -35.47
N VAL A 208 -11.64 -22.32 -35.22
CA VAL A 208 -10.32 -22.73 -35.70
C VAL A 208 -10.38 -23.04 -37.19
N GLN A 209 -9.57 -22.35 -37.98
CA GLN A 209 -9.47 -22.56 -39.45
C GLN A 209 -8.30 -23.42 -39.86
N ARG A 210 -7.36 -23.67 -38.96
CA ARG A 210 -6.15 -24.47 -39.19
C ARG A 210 -5.83 -25.29 -37.95
N SER A 211 -5.61 -26.59 -38.15
CA SER A 211 -5.19 -27.45 -37.03
C SER A 211 -3.86 -27.01 -36.45
N VAL A 212 -3.82 -26.86 -35.12
CA VAL A 212 -2.66 -26.34 -34.36
C VAL A 212 -2.64 -26.96 -32.96
N ASN A 213 -1.46 -27.28 -32.44
CA ASN A 213 -1.35 -27.64 -31.04
C ASN A 213 -1.37 -26.38 -30.17
N LEU A 214 -2.10 -26.37 -29.04
CA LEU A 214 -2.16 -25.24 -28.13
C LEU A 214 -0.78 -24.79 -27.63
N ARG A 215 0.18 -25.70 -27.54
CA ARG A 215 1.54 -25.38 -27.10
C ARG A 215 2.29 -24.51 -28.11
N ASP A 216 1.89 -24.57 -29.38
CA ASP A 216 2.51 -23.80 -30.46
C ASP A 216 1.87 -22.39 -30.60
N VAL A 217 0.81 -22.09 -29.84
CA VAL A 217 0.17 -20.76 -29.81
C VAL A 217 0.95 -19.83 -28.87
N PRO A 218 1.62 -18.79 -29.39
CA PRO A 218 2.48 -17.92 -28.58
C PRO A 218 1.76 -17.31 -27.38
N GLN A 219 0.53 -16.80 -27.56
CA GLN A 219 -0.25 -16.15 -26.51
C GLN A 219 -0.63 -17.11 -25.38
N TRP A 220 -0.78 -18.41 -25.68
CA TRP A 220 -0.99 -19.44 -24.67
C TRP A 220 0.31 -19.79 -23.95
N HIS A 221 1.40 -19.94 -24.68
CA HIS A 221 2.72 -20.23 -24.12
C HIS A 221 3.22 -19.10 -23.20
N GLU A 222 3.03 -17.86 -23.60
CA GLU A 222 3.36 -16.67 -22.80
C GLU A 222 2.32 -16.35 -21.72
N GLN A 223 1.26 -17.15 -21.63
CA GLN A 223 0.17 -17.00 -20.66
C GLN A 223 -0.57 -15.65 -20.76
N LEU A 224 -0.69 -15.13 -21.94
CA LEU A 224 -1.42 -13.89 -22.25
C LEU A 224 -2.92 -14.14 -22.51
N VAL A 225 -3.26 -15.39 -22.85
CA VAL A 225 -4.63 -15.85 -23.09
C VAL A 225 -4.86 -17.20 -22.40
N ARG A 226 -6.07 -17.40 -21.87
CA ARG A 226 -6.56 -18.68 -21.38
C ARG A 226 -7.65 -19.23 -22.28
N PHE A 227 -7.53 -20.49 -22.63
CA PHE A 227 -8.60 -21.23 -23.28
C PHE A 227 -9.39 -22.01 -22.24
N SER A 228 -10.71 -22.12 -22.45
CA SER A 228 -11.58 -22.72 -21.42
C SER A 228 -12.55 -23.78 -21.97
N TYR A 229 -13.30 -23.46 -23.01
CA TYR A 229 -14.24 -24.38 -23.65
C TYR A 229 -13.70 -24.82 -24.99
N LEU A 230 -14.03 -26.04 -25.36
CA LEU A 230 -13.85 -26.58 -26.70
C LEU A 230 -15.15 -27.22 -27.17
N ARG A 231 -15.67 -26.79 -28.33
CA ARG A 231 -16.74 -27.46 -29.04
C ARG A 231 -16.16 -28.19 -30.26
N ARG A 232 -16.32 -29.51 -30.26
CA ARG A 232 -15.91 -30.41 -31.36
C ARG A 232 -17.10 -31.30 -31.70
N GLU A 233 -17.47 -31.38 -32.99
CA GLU A 233 -18.60 -32.21 -33.46
C GLU A 233 -19.88 -31.98 -32.66
N GLY A 234 -20.17 -30.74 -32.30
CA GLY A 234 -21.37 -30.36 -31.55
C GLY A 234 -21.31 -30.64 -30.05
N ARG A 235 -20.27 -31.25 -29.51
CA ARG A 235 -20.09 -31.53 -28.08
C ARG A 235 -19.21 -30.47 -27.43
N VAL A 236 -19.72 -29.83 -26.38
CA VAL A 236 -18.99 -28.85 -25.58
C VAL A 236 -18.33 -29.53 -24.38
N ARG A 237 -17.06 -29.30 -24.18
CA ARG A 237 -16.28 -29.77 -23.03
C ARG A 237 -15.23 -28.75 -22.58
N VAL A 238 -14.67 -28.98 -21.40
CA VAL A 238 -13.50 -28.23 -20.93
C VAL A 238 -12.28 -28.59 -21.79
N ILE A 239 -11.50 -27.59 -22.19
CA ILE A 239 -10.27 -27.79 -22.93
C ILE A 239 -9.18 -28.43 -22.06
N VAL A 240 -8.36 -29.28 -22.62
CA VAL A 240 -7.22 -29.90 -21.95
C VAL A 240 -5.94 -29.11 -22.29
N PRO A 241 -5.08 -28.80 -21.31
CA PRO A 241 -3.83 -28.10 -21.57
C PRO A 241 -2.94 -28.86 -22.59
N GLY A 242 -2.51 -28.18 -23.65
CA GLY A 242 -1.67 -28.76 -24.70
C GLY A 242 -2.39 -29.68 -25.69
N GLU A 243 -3.70 -29.51 -25.81
CA GLU A 243 -4.55 -30.24 -26.73
C GLU A 243 -4.35 -29.78 -28.20
N ASP A 244 -4.53 -30.70 -29.14
CA ASP A 244 -4.58 -30.39 -30.57
C ASP A 244 -5.97 -29.80 -30.92
N LEU A 245 -5.96 -28.60 -31.43
CA LEU A 245 -7.13 -27.97 -32.03
C LEU A 245 -7.21 -28.40 -33.50
N LEU A 246 -8.38 -28.85 -33.92
CA LEU A 246 -8.63 -29.26 -35.28
C LEU A 246 -9.40 -28.17 -36.03
N GLU A 247 -9.29 -28.18 -37.35
CA GLU A 247 -10.10 -27.30 -38.19
C GLU A 247 -11.58 -27.54 -37.94
N GLY A 248 -12.34 -26.47 -37.77
CA GLY A 248 -13.76 -26.48 -37.41
C GLY A 248 -14.07 -26.54 -35.92
N ASP A 249 -13.08 -26.71 -35.03
CA ASP A 249 -13.25 -26.60 -33.61
C ASP A 249 -13.64 -25.15 -33.23
N GLU A 250 -14.41 -25.00 -32.17
CA GLU A 250 -14.65 -23.69 -31.57
C GLU A 250 -14.13 -23.68 -30.14
N VAL A 251 -13.32 -22.65 -29.83
CA VAL A 251 -12.69 -22.48 -28.51
C VAL A 251 -12.98 -21.13 -27.91
N VAL A 252 -13.15 -21.06 -26.59
CA VAL A 252 -13.27 -19.77 -25.88
C VAL A 252 -11.90 -19.32 -25.43
N ALA A 253 -11.47 -18.18 -25.95
CA ALA A 253 -10.26 -17.47 -25.55
C ALA A 253 -10.61 -16.33 -24.57
N VAL A 254 -9.88 -16.23 -23.46
CA VAL A 254 -10.04 -15.21 -22.42
C VAL A 254 -8.71 -14.53 -22.18
N GLY A 255 -8.67 -13.21 -22.28
CA GLY A 255 -7.45 -12.41 -22.11
C GLY A 255 -7.70 -10.94 -22.29
N MET A 256 -6.63 -10.16 -22.38
CA MET A 256 -6.71 -8.75 -22.75
C MET A 256 -7.26 -8.61 -24.18
N PRO A 257 -8.08 -7.56 -24.47
CA PRO A 257 -8.72 -7.43 -25.80
C PRO A 257 -7.77 -7.55 -26.98
N ASP A 258 -6.57 -6.94 -26.87
CA ASP A 258 -5.56 -7.00 -27.93
C ASP A 258 -4.97 -8.40 -28.12
N GLN A 259 -4.78 -9.13 -27.02
CA GLN A 259 -4.25 -10.51 -27.05
C GLN A 259 -5.29 -11.49 -27.57
N VAL A 260 -6.56 -11.29 -27.19
CA VAL A 260 -7.67 -12.10 -27.72
C VAL A 260 -7.84 -11.86 -29.23
N ARG A 261 -7.68 -10.61 -29.68
CA ARG A 261 -7.71 -10.30 -31.12
C ARG A 261 -6.56 -11.00 -31.85
N ALA A 262 -5.33 -10.86 -31.34
CA ALA A 262 -4.16 -11.49 -31.96
C ALA A 262 -4.30 -13.02 -32.07
N VAL A 263 -4.78 -13.69 -31.01
CA VAL A 263 -4.99 -15.13 -31.06
C VAL A 263 -6.16 -15.51 -31.98
N THR A 264 -7.17 -14.65 -32.11
CA THR A 264 -8.27 -14.89 -33.04
C THR A 264 -7.79 -14.84 -34.49
N GLU A 265 -6.96 -13.84 -34.84
CA GLU A 265 -6.36 -13.72 -36.18
C GLU A 265 -5.42 -14.88 -36.51
N GLU A 266 -4.75 -15.43 -35.48
CA GLU A 266 -3.84 -16.56 -35.65
C GLU A 266 -4.56 -17.91 -35.85
N LEU A 267 -5.63 -18.15 -35.06
CA LEU A 267 -6.37 -19.42 -35.07
C LEU A 267 -7.45 -19.46 -36.16
N GLY A 268 -8.04 -18.32 -36.51
CA GLY A 268 -9.11 -18.25 -37.48
C GLY A 268 -9.99 -17.03 -37.34
N GLU A 269 -11.27 -17.23 -37.08
CA GLU A 269 -12.28 -16.15 -37.06
C GLU A 269 -13.15 -16.18 -35.79
N THR A 270 -13.76 -15.04 -35.46
CA THR A 270 -14.74 -14.98 -34.37
C THR A 270 -16.02 -15.72 -34.75
N SER A 271 -16.48 -16.61 -33.89
CA SER A 271 -17.78 -17.29 -34.06
C SER A 271 -18.93 -16.37 -33.61
N ASP A 272 -20.03 -16.38 -34.36
CA ASP A 272 -21.24 -15.63 -34.03
C ASP A 272 -21.93 -16.14 -32.75
N GLN A 273 -21.67 -17.38 -32.36
CA GLN A 273 -22.24 -18.00 -31.16
C GLN A 273 -21.19 -18.14 -30.05
N HIS A 274 -21.46 -17.54 -28.92
CA HIS A 274 -20.61 -17.71 -27.75
C HIS A 274 -20.90 -19.04 -27.05
N ILE A 275 -20.03 -20.07 -27.25
CA ILE A 275 -20.25 -21.43 -26.72
C ILE A 275 -20.28 -21.52 -25.18
N ALA A 276 -19.80 -20.51 -24.46
CA ALA A 276 -19.92 -20.43 -23.01
C ALA A 276 -21.37 -20.28 -22.52
N HIS A 277 -22.34 -20.01 -23.40
CA HIS A 277 -23.77 -20.00 -23.08
C HIS A 277 -24.38 -21.40 -23.01
N ASP A 278 -23.74 -22.41 -23.60
CA ASP A 278 -24.18 -23.80 -23.50
C ASP A 278 -23.73 -24.43 -22.17
N ARG A 279 -24.64 -24.47 -21.22
CA ARG A 279 -24.45 -25.04 -19.88
C ARG A 279 -24.92 -26.48 -19.73
N SER A 280 -25.14 -27.17 -20.81
CA SER A 280 -25.69 -28.55 -20.77
C SER A 280 -24.73 -29.54 -20.11
N LEU A 281 -23.43 -29.48 -20.43
CA LEU A 281 -22.41 -30.40 -19.92
C LEU A 281 -21.34 -29.68 -19.08
N VAL A 282 -21.05 -28.41 -19.37
CA VAL A 282 -19.99 -27.62 -18.75
C VAL A 282 -20.60 -26.43 -18.02
N GLU A 283 -20.22 -26.24 -16.76
CA GLU A 283 -20.69 -25.12 -15.95
C GLU A 283 -19.57 -24.08 -15.81
N PHE A 284 -19.95 -22.81 -15.94
CA PHE A 284 -19.13 -21.67 -15.57
C PHE A 284 -19.63 -21.13 -14.23
N THR A 285 -18.75 -21.13 -13.24
CA THR A 285 -19.11 -20.65 -11.92
C THR A 285 -18.01 -19.76 -11.36
N ARG A 286 -18.41 -18.89 -10.42
CA ARG A 286 -17.50 -18.06 -9.64
C ARG A 286 -17.48 -18.56 -8.22
N LEU A 287 -16.30 -18.99 -7.76
CA LEU A 287 -16.10 -19.59 -6.44
C LEU A 287 -15.14 -18.73 -5.63
N THR A 288 -15.44 -18.61 -4.33
CA THR A 288 -14.57 -17.89 -3.39
C THR A 288 -13.55 -18.84 -2.80
N VAL A 289 -12.29 -18.50 -2.88
CA VAL A 289 -11.20 -19.27 -2.26
C VAL A 289 -11.24 -19.01 -0.76
N SER A 290 -11.76 -19.97 -0.01
CA SER A 290 -11.88 -19.91 1.45
C SER A 290 -11.21 -21.07 2.17
N ASN A 291 -10.66 -22.04 1.44
CA ASN A 291 -9.88 -23.12 2.01
C ASN A 291 -8.47 -22.64 2.36
N PRO A 292 -8.08 -22.61 3.65
CA PRO A 292 -6.77 -22.13 4.08
C PRO A 292 -5.59 -22.92 3.47
N ASP A 293 -5.81 -24.18 3.13
CA ASP A 293 -4.77 -25.04 2.55
C ASP A 293 -4.38 -24.64 1.12
N LEU A 294 -5.24 -23.90 0.45
CA LEU A 294 -5.01 -23.38 -0.90
C LEU A 294 -4.47 -21.96 -0.90
N ALA A 295 -4.56 -21.27 0.22
CA ALA A 295 -3.98 -19.95 0.37
C ALA A 295 -2.47 -20.00 0.11
N SER A 296 -1.99 -19.03 -0.67
CA SER A 296 -0.58 -18.90 -1.03
C SER A 296 -0.04 -19.96 -1.98
N ARG A 297 -0.90 -20.72 -2.65
CA ARG A 297 -0.52 -21.62 -3.76
C ARG A 297 -0.79 -20.94 -5.09
N SER A 298 0.07 -21.23 -6.07
CA SER A 298 -0.15 -20.79 -7.44
C SER A 298 -1.27 -21.63 -8.12
N ILE A 299 -1.88 -21.07 -9.16
CA ILE A 299 -2.91 -21.78 -9.94
C ILE A 299 -2.34 -23.10 -10.49
N ALA A 300 -1.07 -23.11 -10.93
CA ALA A 300 -0.41 -24.33 -11.38
C ALA A 300 -0.33 -25.41 -10.28
N GLU A 301 0.00 -25.02 -9.03
CA GLU A 301 0.10 -25.95 -7.91
C GLU A 301 -1.24 -26.59 -7.52
N LEU A 302 -2.36 -25.90 -7.77
CA LEU A 302 -3.69 -26.47 -7.54
C LEU A 302 -3.99 -27.64 -8.47
N ASN A 303 -3.39 -27.63 -9.65
CA ASN A 303 -3.51 -28.66 -10.66
C ASN A 303 -4.97 -29.07 -10.97
N LEU A 304 -5.85 -28.05 -11.05
CA LEU A 304 -7.28 -28.25 -11.28
C LEU A 304 -7.62 -29.00 -12.56
N PRO A 305 -6.89 -28.81 -13.68
CA PRO A 305 -7.14 -29.56 -14.91
C PRO A 305 -6.99 -31.08 -14.73
N VAL A 306 -5.97 -31.53 -14.02
CA VAL A 306 -5.72 -32.97 -13.80
C VAL A 306 -6.65 -33.54 -12.74
N ARG A 307 -6.89 -32.79 -11.64
CA ARG A 307 -7.70 -33.27 -10.52
C ARG A 307 -9.20 -33.31 -10.84
N PHE A 308 -9.68 -32.26 -11.49
CA PHE A 308 -11.12 -32.05 -11.67
C PHE A 308 -11.52 -31.84 -13.13
N GLY A 309 -10.58 -31.82 -14.08
CA GLY A 309 -10.87 -31.42 -15.46
C GLY A 309 -11.41 -29.98 -15.53
N ALA A 310 -10.93 -29.12 -14.64
CA ALA A 310 -11.43 -27.76 -14.49
C ALA A 310 -10.34 -26.74 -14.92
N VAL A 311 -10.75 -25.63 -15.53
CA VAL A 311 -9.87 -24.55 -15.94
C VAL A 311 -10.30 -23.27 -15.25
N VAL A 312 -9.34 -22.57 -14.63
CA VAL A 312 -9.55 -21.20 -14.12
C VAL A 312 -9.23 -20.22 -15.25
N THR A 313 -10.16 -19.31 -15.50
CA THR A 313 -10.00 -18.31 -16.56
C THR A 313 -9.64 -16.92 -16.01
N ARG A 314 -10.24 -16.56 -14.89
CA ARG A 314 -10.08 -15.24 -14.26
C ARG A 314 -10.01 -15.39 -12.75
N VAL A 315 -9.32 -14.45 -12.12
CA VAL A 315 -9.29 -14.27 -10.66
C VAL A 315 -9.70 -12.84 -10.36
N ARG A 316 -10.73 -12.66 -9.56
CA ARG A 316 -11.13 -11.34 -9.06
C ARG A 316 -10.62 -11.16 -7.64
N ARG A 317 -9.73 -10.21 -7.46
CA ARG A 317 -9.16 -9.80 -6.17
C ARG A 317 -9.61 -8.37 -5.84
N GLY A 318 -10.59 -8.24 -4.96
CA GLY A 318 -11.26 -6.96 -4.74
C GLY A 318 -11.93 -6.45 -6.02
N ASP A 319 -11.50 -5.29 -6.49
CA ASP A 319 -12.02 -4.68 -7.72
C ASP A 319 -11.17 -5.00 -8.97
N LEU A 320 -10.05 -5.72 -8.80
CA LEU A 320 -9.17 -6.11 -9.88
C LEU A 320 -9.64 -7.43 -10.50
N GLU A 321 -9.67 -7.49 -11.82
CA GLU A 321 -9.88 -8.72 -12.58
C GLU A 321 -8.56 -9.12 -13.24
N LEU A 322 -8.01 -10.27 -12.81
CA LEU A 322 -6.72 -10.79 -13.23
C LEU A 322 -6.91 -11.99 -14.15
N LEU A 323 -6.08 -12.13 -15.19
CA LEU A 323 -6.01 -13.35 -15.97
C LEU A 323 -5.43 -14.46 -15.08
N ALA A 324 -6.04 -15.65 -15.12
CA ALA A 324 -5.63 -16.79 -14.30
C ALA A 324 -4.35 -17.45 -14.84
N ARG A 325 -3.22 -16.76 -14.72
CA ARG A 325 -1.90 -17.28 -15.10
C ARG A 325 -1.47 -18.39 -14.16
N ASP A 326 -0.64 -19.28 -14.63
CA ASP A 326 -0.15 -20.42 -13.86
C ASP A 326 0.67 -20.00 -12.63
N ASP A 327 1.41 -18.90 -12.75
CA ASP A 327 2.22 -18.31 -11.70
C ASP A 327 1.42 -17.43 -10.70
N LEU A 328 0.14 -17.16 -10.99
CA LEU A 328 -0.70 -16.34 -10.13
C LEU A 328 -1.00 -17.09 -8.83
N VAL A 329 -0.55 -16.52 -7.73
CA VAL A 329 -0.78 -17.05 -6.38
C VAL A 329 -2.12 -16.57 -5.87
N LEU A 330 -2.94 -17.51 -5.41
CA LEU A 330 -4.25 -17.21 -4.84
C LEU A 330 -4.14 -16.70 -3.41
N GLU A 331 -4.99 -15.72 -3.10
CA GLU A 331 -5.16 -15.16 -1.76
C GLU A 331 -6.53 -15.55 -1.18
N PRO A 332 -6.66 -15.63 0.16
CA PRO A 332 -7.95 -15.85 0.79
C PRO A 332 -8.94 -14.74 0.37
N GLY A 333 -10.12 -15.13 -0.09
CA GLY A 333 -11.14 -14.20 -0.58
C GLY A 333 -11.08 -13.88 -2.07
N ASP A 334 -10.08 -14.41 -2.80
CA ASP A 334 -10.10 -14.33 -4.27
C ASP A 334 -11.33 -15.06 -4.80
N ARG A 335 -12.00 -14.43 -5.77
CA ARG A 335 -13.09 -15.05 -6.51
C ARG A 335 -12.57 -15.54 -7.84
N ILE A 336 -12.51 -16.85 -8.02
CA ILE A 336 -12.03 -17.48 -9.24
C ILE A 336 -13.19 -17.87 -10.14
N ALA A 337 -13.05 -17.60 -11.43
CA ALA A 337 -13.97 -18.03 -12.47
C ALA A 337 -13.49 -19.37 -13.02
N VAL A 338 -14.26 -20.42 -12.74
CA VAL A 338 -13.91 -21.80 -13.06
C VAL A 338 -14.87 -22.34 -14.11
N VAL A 339 -14.31 -23.04 -15.09
CA VAL A 339 -15.02 -23.83 -16.08
C VAL A 339 -14.78 -25.29 -15.77
N VAL A 340 -15.84 -26.05 -15.53
CA VAL A 340 -15.77 -27.44 -15.05
C VAL A 340 -16.93 -28.29 -15.59
N ASP A 341 -16.71 -29.60 -15.75
CA ASP A 341 -17.80 -30.56 -15.99
C ASP A 341 -18.80 -30.49 -14.82
N ARG A 342 -20.08 -30.34 -15.13
CA ARG A 342 -21.17 -30.22 -14.15
C ARG A 342 -21.17 -31.32 -13.10
N ARG A 343 -20.75 -32.52 -13.46
CA ARG A 343 -20.66 -33.66 -12.53
C ARG A 343 -19.58 -33.51 -11.47
N ARG A 344 -18.58 -32.66 -11.71
CA ARG A 344 -17.43 -32.42 -10.81
C ARG A 344 -17.54 -31.11 -10.04
N LEU A 345 -18.61 -30.35 -10.25
CA LEU A 345 -18.79 -29.03 -9.65
C LEU A 345 -18.73 -29.08 -8.12
N ASP A 346 -19.45 -30.01 -7.47
CA ASP A 346 -19.47 -30.15 -6.02
C ASP A 346 -18.10 -30.49 -5.44
N ALA A 347 -17.31 -31.29 -6.16
CA ALA A 347 -15.95 -31.61 -5.76
C ALA A 347 -15.03 -30.38 -5.82
N VAL A 348 -15.19 -29.53 -6.82
CA VAL A 348 -14.44 -28.26 -6.95
C VAL A 348 -14.88 -27.27 -5.84
N HIS A 349 -16.19 -27.17 -5.56
CA HIS A 349 -16.69 -26.36 -4.44
C HIS A 349 -16.08 -26.80 -3.10
N SER A 350 -16.11 -28.10 -2.82
CA SER A 350 -15.53 -28.65 -1.59
C SER A 350 -14.04 -28.41 -1.48
N PHE A 351 -13.33 -28.50 -2.59
CA PHE A 351 -11.88 -28.27 -2.65
C PHE A 351 -11.52 -26.80 -2.40
N LEU A 352 -12.23 -25.86 -3.04
CA LEU A 352 -11.97 -24.41 -2.93
C LEU A 352 -12.56 -23.80 -1.65
N GLY A 353 -13.59 -24.43 -1.08
CA GLY A 353 -14.25 -24.03 0.15
C GLY A 353 -15.46 -23.11 -0.03
N ASP A 354 -15.51 -22.30 -1.06
CA ASP A 354 -16.60 -21.39 -1.50
C ASP A 354 -17.44 -20.76 -0.38
N SER A 355 -16.79 -20.13 0.57
CA SER A 355 -17.42 -19.46 1.71
C SER A 355 -16.89 -18.05 1.89
N ASP A 356 -17.69 -17.04 1.54
CA ASP A 356 -17.33 -15.63 1.74
C ASP A 356 -17.07 -15.33 3.24
N ARG A 357 -17.78 -15.99 4.14
CA ARG A 357 -17.59 -15.83 5.58
C ARG A 357 -16.19 -16.30 6.02
N LYS A 358 -15.83 -17.55 5.69
CA LYS A 358 -14.51 -18.11 6.05
C LYS A 358 -13.37 -17.37 5.36
N ALA A 359 -13.59 -16.91 4.13
CA ALA A 359 -12.61 -16.14 3.38
C ALA A 359 -12.30 -14.78 4.00
N GLY A 360 -13.21 -14.21 4.77
CA GLY A 360 -13.03 -12.93 5.49
C GLY A 360 -12.55 -13.08 6.93
N GLU A 361 -12.50 -14.29 7.47
CA GLU A 361 -12.08 -14.53 8.86
C GLU A 361 -10.58 -14.26 9.03
N LEU A 362 -10.26 -13.44 10.03
CA LEU A 362 -8.91 -13.11 10.40
C LEU A 362 -8.30 -14.24 11.23
N ASP A 363 -7.15 -14.76 10.81
CA ASP A 363 -6.36 -15.62 11.69
C ASP A 363 -5.65 -14.76 12.75
N VAL A 364 -6.27 -14.70 13.93
CA VAL A 364 -5.78 -13.91 15.06
C VAL A 364 -4.42 -14.39 15.54
N LEU A 365 -4.14 -15.71 15.42
CA LEU A 365 -2.86 -16.29 15.83
C LEU A 365 -1.72 -15.76 14.93
N SER A 366 -1.90 -15.82 13.62
CA SER A 366 -0.88 -15.35 12.67
C SER A 366 -0.63 -13.84 12.81
N LEU A 367 -1.69 -13.04 12.92
CA LEU A 367 -1.58 -11.60 13.16
C LEU A 367 -0.86 -11.30 14.48
N GLY A 368 -1.28 -11.94 15.58
CA GLY A 368 -0.70 -11.71 16.90
C GLY A 368 0.78 -12.10 16.97
N LEU A 369 1.14 -13.29 16.48
CA LEU A 369 2.53 -13.73 16.41
C LEU A 369 3.38 -12.83 15.53
N GLY A 370 2.87 -12.42 14.37
CA GLY A 370 3.59 -11.53 13.47
C GLY A 370 3.86 -10.16 14.10
N LEU A 371 2.88 -9.58 14.81
CA LEU A 371 3.07 -8.32 15.53
C LEU A 371 4.05 -8.47 16.71
N VAL A 372 3.97 -9.57 17.48
CA VAL A 372 4.93 -9.84 18.55
C VAL A 372 6.35 -9.91 18.01
N LEU A 373 6.59 -10.68 16.94
CA LEU A 373 7.90 -10.76 16.30
C LEU A 373 8.35 -9.40 15.76
N GLY A 374 7.42 -8.62 15.19
CA GLY A 374 7.70 -7.30 14.65
C GLY A 374 8.12 -6.31 15.74
N VAL A 375 7.35 -6.22 16.81
CA VAL A 375 7.67 -5.34 17.95
C VAL A 375 8.96 -5.79 18.63
N ALA A 376 9.17 -7.10 18.84
CA ALA A 376 10.39 -7.64 19.41
C ALA A 376 11.63 -7.29 18.56
N LEU A 377 11.53 -7.41 17.22
CA LEU A 377 12.60 -6.97 16.32
C LEU A 377 12.85 -5.46 16.43
N GLY A 378 11.77 -4.67 16.59
CA GLY A 378 11.86 -3.22 16.77
C GLY A 378 12.60 -2.79 18.04
N LEU A 379 12.55 -3.60 19.09
CA LEU A 379 13.24 -3.35 20.35
C LEU A 379 14.74 -3.70 20.30
N LEU A 380 15.18 -4.48 19.30
CA LEU A 380 16.60 -4.83 19.18
C LEU A 380 17.42 -3.58 18.86
N SER A 381 18.46 -3.38 19.63
CA SER A 381 19.40 -2.27 19.46
C SER A 381 20.73 -2.78 18.93
N PHE A 382 21.25 -2.15 17.90
CA PHE A 382 22.50 -2.49 17.24
C PHE A 382 23.52 -1.37 17.44
N PRO A 383 24.80 -1.70 17.74
CA PRO A 383 25.83 -0.66 17.83
C PRO A 383 26.11 -0.05 16.46
N MET A 384 26.21 1.27 16.41
CA MET A 384 26.57 2.00 15.18
C MET A 384 28.07 2.28 15.08
N PRO A 385 28.68 2.22 13.87
CA PRO A 385 30.00 2.75 13.62
C PRO A 385 30.03 4.26 13.95
N GLY A 386 30.85 4.67 14.91
CA GLY A 386 30.89 6.06 15.37
C GLY A 386 30.29 6.31 16.76
N GLY A 387 29.80 5.27 17.41
CA GLY A 387 29.19 5.33 18.75
C GLY A 387 27.68 5.58 18.71
N GLY A 388 26.98 5.03 19.69
CA GLY A 388 25.52 5.06 19.78
C GLY A 388 24.88 3.70 19.50
N MET A 389 23.62 3.57 19.89
CA MET A 389 22.80 2.37 19.66
C MET A 389 21.69 2.73 18.68
N PHE A 390 21.55 1.91 17.63
CA PHE A 390 20.48 2.04 16.67
C PHE A 390 19.39 1.01 16.96
N ALA A 391 18.16 1.44 17.15
CA ALA A 391 16.99 0.56 17.24
C ALA A 391 16.09 0.77 16.02
N LEU A 392 15.53 -0.32 15.49
CA LEU A 392 14.60 -0.27 14.36
C LEU A 392 13.30 0.48 14.72
N GLY A 393 12.91 0.42 16.00
CA GLY A 393 11.73 1.11 16.51
C GLY A 393 10.40 0.45 16.11
N PRO A 394 9.29 1.04 16.59
CA PRO A 394 7.95 0.45 16.44
C PRO A 394 7.38 0.50 15.02
N ALA A 395 8.04 1.19 14.11
CA ALA A 395 7.64 1.22 12.70
C ALA A 395 8.41 0.21 11.85
N ALA A 396 9.75 0.21 11.92
CA ALA A 396 10.55 -0.62 11.01
C ALA A 396 10.51 -2.11 11.40
N GLY A 397 10.47 -2.44 12.69
CA GLY A 397 10.41 -3.83 13.14
C GLY A 397 9.18 -4.58 12.59
N PRO A 398 7.94 -4.13 12.87
CA PRO A 398 6.74 -4.77 12.34
C PRO A 398 6.65 -4.76 10.80
N LEU A 399 7.17 -3.70 10.15
CA LEU A 399 7.23 -3.63 8.70
C LEU A 399 8.12 -4.74 8.13
N LEU A 400 9.36 -4.86 8.62
CA LEU A 400 10.33 -5.84 8.11
C LEU A 400 9.86 -7.27 8.36
N VAL A 401 9.34 -7.55 9.57
CA VAL A 401 8.75 -8.86 9.87
C VAL A 401 7.55 -9.12 8.97
N GLY A 402 6.66 -8.16 8.81
CA GLY A 402 5.54 -8.27 7.88
C GLY A 402 5.98 -8.59 6.45
N MET A 403 7.03 -7.90 5.96
CA MET A 403 7.57 -8.18 4.62
C MET A 403 8.15 -9.59 4.49
N VAL A 404 8.91 -10.05 5.49
CA VAL A 404 9.47 -11.42 5.49
C VAL A 404 8.36 -12.45 5.55
N LEU A 405 7.41 -12.31 6.47
CA LEU A 405 6.29 -13.24 6.61
C LEU A 405 5.38 -13.22 5.39
N GLY A 406 5.13 -12.05 4.80
CA GLY A 406 4.39 -11.90 3.55
C GLY A 406 5.09 -12.54 2.35
N ALA A 407 6.43 -12.54 2.32
CA ALA A 407 7.21 -13.25 1.31
C ALA A 407 7.19 -14.77 1.53
N LEU A 408 7.30 -15.21 2.78
CA LEU A 408 7.20 -16.63 3.16
C LEU A 408 5.79 -17.18 2.95
N ARG A 409 4.78 -16.32 3.07
CA ARG A 409 3.34 -16.62 2.94
C ARG A 409 2.84 -17.69 3.90
N ARG A 410 3.63 -18.72 4.17
CA ARG A 410 3.30 -19.85 5.04
C ARG A 410 4.55 -20.39 5.73
N THR A 411 4.41 -20.78 6.99
CA THR A 411 5.43 -21.50 7.75
C THR A 411 4.78 -22.63 8.53
N GLY A 412 4.94 -23.87 8.05
CA GLY A 412 4.24 -25.02 8.61
C GLY A 412 2.72 -24.85 8.53
N PRO A 413 2.00 -24.97 9.66
CA PRO A 413 0.54 -24.80 9.69
C PRO A 413 0.10 -23.32 9.65
N VAL A 414 0.98 -22.37 9.96
CA VAL A 414 0.65 -20.95 10.08
C VAL A 414 0.65 -20.29 8.69
N VAL A 415 -0.47 -19.68 8.31
CA VAL A 415 -0.62 -18.89 7.08
C VAL A 415 -0.50 -17.41 7.43
N TRP A 416 0.51 -16.75 6.88
CA TRP A 416 0.79 -15.33 7.15
C TRP A 416 -0.03 -14.37 6.26
N ALA A 417 -0.68 -14.88 5.22
CA ALA A 417 -1.51 -14.07 4.34
C ALA A 417 -2.78 -13.61 5.07
N LEU A 418 -3.06 -12.32 5.02
CA LEU A 418 -4.30 -11.73 5.50
C LEU A 418 -5.33 -11.65 4.37
N PRO A 419 -6.62 -11.95 4.64
CA PRO A 419 -7.69 -11.68 3.68
C PRO A 419 -7.68 -10.22 3.24
N GLY A 420 -7.85 -9.95 1.95
CA GLY A 420 -7.72 -8.59 1.40
C GLY A 420 -8.65 -7.55 2.06
N SER A 421 -9.88 -7.95 2.47
CA SER A 421 -10.81 -7.11 3.21
C SER A 421 -10.31 -6.80 4.63
N ALA A 422 -9.85 -7.84 5.35
CA ALA A 422 -9.33 -7.70 6.71
C ALA A 422 -8.05 -6.83 6.72
N ASN A 423 -7.16 -7.07 5.76
CA ASN A 423 -5.92 -6.28 5.62
C ASN A 423 -6.22 -4.79 5.39
N ARG A 424 -7.16 -4.46 4.49
CA ARG A 424 -7.57 -3.06 4.25
C ARG A 424 -8.17 -2.41 5.49
N THR A 425 -9.05 -3.11 6.20
CA THR A 425 -9.69 -2.59 7.42
C THR A 425 -8.68 -2.35 8.53
N LEU A 426 -7.78 -3.31 8.80
CA LEU A 426 -6.73 -3.17 9.81
C LEU A 426 -5.73 -2.07 9.45
N ARG A 427 -5.37 -1.96 8.17
CA ARG A 427 -4.49 -0.89 7.66
C ARG A 427 -5.12 0.48 7.89
N GLN A 428 -6.40 0.63 7.52
CA GLN A 428 -7.12 1.90 7.69
C GLN A 428 -7.32 2.25 9.16
N LEU A 429 -7.69 1.30 10.00
CA LEU A 429 -7.81 1.49 11.44
C LEU A 429 -6.46 1.89 12.06
N GLY A 430 -5.41 1.14 11.75
CA GLY A 430 -4.06 1.43 12.23
C GLY A 430 -3.61 2.83 11.81
N LEU A 431 -3.87 3.22 10.57
CA LEU A 431 -3.56 4.55 10.06
C LEU A 431 -4.31 5.67 10.80
N LEU A 432 -5.62 5.51 11.01
CA LEU A 432 -6.43 6.50 11.72
C LEU A 432 -5.99 6.67 13.18
N LEU A 433 -5.73 5.55 13.88
CA LEU A 433 -5.21 5.58 15.26
C LEU A 433 -3.83 6.25 15.33
N PHE A 434 -2.95 5.92 14.41
CA PHE A 434 -1.62 6.54 14.32
C PHE A 434 -1.71 8.05 14.09
N LEU A 435 -2.49 8.49 13.09
CA LEU A 435 -2.59 9.90 12.74
C LEU A 435 -3.32 10.73 13.82
N ALA A 436 -4.37 10.17 14.43
CA ALA A 436 -5.06 10.83 15.54
C ALA A 436 -4.14 10.97 16.77
N GLY A 437 -3.45 9.89 17.16
CA GLY A 437 -2.49 9.89 18.26
C GLY A 437 -1.35 10.87 17.99
N LEU A 438 -0.75 10.83 16.79
CA LEU A 438 0.31 11.77 16.40
C LEU A 438 -0.16 13.22 16.44
N GLY A 439 -1.37 13.51 15.95
CA GLY A 439 -1.94 14.85 16.01
C GLY A 439 -2.10 15.35 17.45
N LEU A 440 -2.62 14.49 18.33
CA LEU A 440 -2.83 14.83 19.74
C LEU A 440 -1.50 15.03 20.49
N THR A 441 -0.47 14.24 20.21
CA THR A 441 0.83 14.36 20.87
C THR A 441 1.67 15.53 20.35
N ALA A 442 1.57 15.86 19.05
CA ALA A 442 2.43 16.85 18.40
C ALA A 442 1.84 18.28 18.36
N GLY A 443 0.58 18.48 18.78
CA GLY A 443 -0.08 19.78 18.65
C GLY A 443 0.54 20.92 19.44
N PRO A 444 0.95 20.73 20.71
CA PRO A 444 1.57 21.77 21.50
C PRO A 444 2.88 22.30 20.87
N GLU A 445 3.77 21.39 20.43
CA GLU A 445 5.02 21.75 19.76
C GLU A 445 4.77 22.43 18.41
N PHE A 446 3.78 21.94 17.67
CA PHE A 446 3.35 22.54 16.41
C PHE A 446 2.87 23.99 16.64
N ALA A 447 2.04 24.23 17.65
CA ALA A 447 1.53 25.56 17.98
C ALA A 447 2.65 26.51 18.42
N GLN A 448 3.58 26.03 19.24
CA GLN A 448 4.76 26.81 19.68
C GLN A 448 5.62 27.21 18.48
N MET A 449 5.89 26.28 17.59
CA MET A 449 6.66 26.55 16.39
C MET A 449 5.95 27.54 15.47
N LEU A 450 4.63 27.42 15.30
CA LEU A 450 3.82 28.32 14.48
C LEU A 450 3.84 29.77 15.00
N ALA A 451 3.89 29.95 16.31
CA ALA A 451 4.00 31.25 16.97
C ALA A 451 5.42 31.82 16.95
N SER A 452 6.43 31.02 16.60
CA SER A 452 7.84 31.42 16.60
C SER A 452 8.16 32.36 15.43
N PRO A 453 9.05 33.36 15.61
CA PRO A 453 9.57 34.20 14.53
C PRO A 453 10.32 33.37 13.44
N THR A 454 10.77 32.17 13.75
CA THR A 454 11.45 31.26 12.83
C THR A 454 10.51 30.36 12.04
N ALA A 455 9.21 30.41 12.30
CA ALA A 455 8.19 29.55 11.67
C ALA A 455 8.26 29.57 10.14
N TRP A 456 8.33 30.75 9.52
CA TRP A 456 8.42 30.86 8.08
C TRP A 456 9.68 30.23 7.50
N ARG A 457 10.84 30.34 8.21
CA ARG A 457 12.12 29.74 7.79
C ARG A 457 12.03 28.20 7.84
N ALA A 458 11.44 27.68 8.91
CA ALA A 458 11.18 26.26 9.07
C ALA A 458 10.21 25.74 8.00
N ALA A 459 9.16 26.52 7.68
CA ALA A 459 8.21 26.17 6.61
C ALA A 459 8.88 26.13 5.25
N VAL A 460 9.72 27.12 4.92
CA VAL A 460 10.49 27.16 3.68
C VAL A 460 11.44 25.99 3.59
N LEU A 461 12.21 25.69 4.63
CA LEU A 461 13.12 24.54 4.65
C LEU A 461 12.36 23.23 4.41
N SER A 462 11.29 23.00 5.16
CA SER A 462 10.49 21.79 5.02
C SER A 462 9.87 21.64 3.63
N ALA A 463 9.31 22.72 3.09
CA ALA A 463 8.69 22.70 1.77
C ALA A 463 9.72 22.44 0.66
N VAL A 464 10.89 23.08 0.75
CA VAL A 464 11.97 22.87 -0.23
C VAL A 464 12.53 21.46 -0.15
N VAL A 465 12.78 20.94 1.05
CA VAL A 465 13.27 19.57 1.24
C VAL A 465 12.29 18.54 0.69
N ALA A 466 11.01 18.66 1.01
CA ALA A 466 9.97 17.75 0.51
C ALA A 466 9.82 17.88 -1.02
N LEU A 467 9.70 19.10 -1.53
CA LEU A 467 9.48 19.35 -2.96
C LEU A 467 10.67 18.91 -3.81
N LEU A 468 11.87 19.30 -3.42
CA LEU A 468 13.10 19.00 -4.15
C LEU A 468 13.34 17.49 -4.23
N SER A 469 13.21 16.79 -3.11
CA SER A 469 13.42 15.34 -3.09
C SER A 469 12.36 14.57 -3.86
N CYS A 470 11.09 14.95 -3.72
CA CYS A 470 10.00 14.31 -4.47
C CYS A 470 10.10 14.60 -5.97
N LEU A 471 10.44 15.83 -6.37
CA LEU A 471 10.66 16.17 -7.79
C LEU A 471 11.86 15.45 -8.37
N ALA A 472 12.96 15.32 -7.64
CA ALA A 472 14.13 14.56 -8.09
C ALA A 472 13.76 13.09 -8.35
N LEU A 473 13.00 12.47 -7.46
CA LEU A 473 12.50 11.10 -7.65
C LEU A 473 11.57 11.01 -8.87
N LEU A 474 10.65 11.97 -9.03
CA LEU A 474 9.73 12.01 -10.18
C LEU A 474 10.45 12.19 -11.51
N ILE A 475 11.46 13.06 -11.55
CA ILE A 475 12.32 13.26 -12.71
C ILE A 475 13.04 11.96 -13.07
N ALA A 476 13.64 11.31 -12.08
CA ALA A 476 14.29 10.03 -12.27
C ALA A 476 13.31 8.94 -12.74
N ALA A 477 12.14 8.84 -12.11
CA ALA A 477 11.11 7.87 -12.47
C ALA A 477 10.63 8.05 -13.91
N ARG A 478 10.41 9.29 -14.36
CA ARG A 478 9.87 9.58 -15.69
C ARG A 478 10.92 9.46 -16.80
N TRP A 479 12.07 10.11 -16.64
CA TRP A 479 13.03 10.30 -17.75
C TRP A 479 14.20 9.32 -17.73
N VAL A 480 14.58 8.80 -16.55
CA VAL A 480 15.67 7.82 -16.45
C VAL A 480 15.12 6.40 -16.46
N LEU A 481 14.07 6.16 -15.68
CA LEU A 481 13.50 4.83 -15.49
C LEU A 481 12.33 4.53 -16.43
N ASP A 482 11.79 5.54 -17.11
CA ASP A 482 10.63 5.44 -18.03
C ASP A 482 9.44 4.68 -17.42
N LEU A 483 9.11 5.03 -16.17
CA LEU A 483 8.00 4.44 -15.42
C LEU A 483 6.69 5.17 -15.71
N SER A 484 5.57 4.48 -15.56
CA SER A 484 4.23 5.08 -15.68
C SER A 484 3.95 6.10 -14.58
N ALA A 485 3.01 7.02 -14.83
CA ALA A 485 2.62 8.03 -13.83
C ALA A 485 2.03 7.42 -12.55
N PRO A 486 1.16 6.37 -12.59
CA PRO A 486 0.70 5.69 -11.39
C PRO A 486 1.85 5.10 -10.57
N ARG A 487 2.80 4.42 -11.22
CA ARG A 487 3.96 3.86 -10.52
C ARG A 487 4.86 4.93 -9.92
N ALA A 488 5.08 6.03 -10.63
CA ALA A 488 5.84 7.17 -10.12
C ALA A 488 5.14 7.84 -8.92
N ALA A 489 3.80 7.94 -8.94
CA ALA A 489 3.01 8.44 -7.82
C ALA A 489 3.12 7.54 -6.58
N GLY A 490 3.00 6.22 -6.77
CA GLY A 490 3.22 5.23 -5.72
C GLY A 490 4.64 5.29 -5.16
N ALA A 491 5.64 5.49 -6.03
CA ALA A 491 7.03 5.66 -5.62
C ALA A 491 7.23 6.89 -4.73
N VAL A 492 6.63 8.04 -5.04
CA VAL A 492 6.68 9.23 -4.18
C VAL A 492 6.01 8.99 -2.84
N ALA A 493 4.83 8.36 -2.83
CA ALA A 493 4.13 8.01 -1.60
C ALA A 493 4.97 7.07 -0.70
N GLY A 494 5.60 6.05 -1.30
CA GLY A 494 6.50 5.12 -0.60
C GLY A 494 7.81 5.77 -0.16
N PHE A 495 8.38 6.65 -0.97
CA PHE A 495 9.57 7.43 -0.63
C PHE A 495 9.31 8.33 0.60
N LEU A 496 8.20 9.04 0.64
CA LEU A 496 7.81 9.77 1.85
C LEU A 496 7.50 8.80 2.99
N GLY A 497 6.99 7.62 2.71
CA GLY A 497 6.51 6.68 3.73
C GLY A 497 5.15 7.11 4.28
N GLN A 498 4.34 7.80 3.45
CA GLN A 498 3.14 8.48 3.92
C GLN A 498 1.86 7.87 3.35
N PRO A 499 1.06 7.23 4.22
CA PRO A 499 -0.20 6.60 3.82
C PRO A 499 -1.24 7.56 3.23
N ALA A 500 -1.33 8.78 3.75
CA ALA A 500 -2.28 9.75 3.22
C ALA A 500 -1.95 10.16 1.77
N VAL A 501 -0.67 10.12 1.39
CA VAL A 501 -0.22 10.35 0.01
C VAL A 501 -0.58 9.16 -0.89
N LEU A 502 -0.46 7.93 -0.37
CA LEU A 502 -0.91 6.72 -1.06
C LEU A 502 -2.43 6.75 -1.32
N GLU A 503 -3.21 7.07 -0.30
CA GLU A 503 -4.67 7.17 -0.42
C GLU A 503 -5.08 8.24 -1.44
N ALA A 504 -4.37 9.39 -1.47
CA ALA A 504 -4.61 10.43 -2.47
C ALA A 504 -4.32 9.96 -3.91
N ALA A 505 -3.37 9.05 -4.10
CA ALA A 505 -3.10 8.41 -5.38
C ALA A 505 -4.21 7.43 -5.77
N ASN A 506 -4.55 6.50 -4.86
CA ASN A 506 -5.56 5.46 -5.06
C ASN A 506 -6.96 6.06 -5.30
N ALA A 507 -7.28 7.17 -4.67
CA ALA A 507 -8.55 7.87 -4.89
C ALA A 507 -8.73 8.43 -6.32
N LYS A 508 -7.64 8.61 -7.07
CA LYS A 508 -7.65 9.16 -8.44
C LYS A 508 -7.39 8.14 -9.53
N ALA A 509 -6.70 7.07 -9.23
CA ALA A 509 -6.39 6.01 -10.18
C ALA A 509 -6.44 4.65 -9.48
N ALA A 510 -7.30 3.76 -9.96
CA ALA A 510 -7.31 2.36 -9.55
C ALA A 510 -6.23 1.60 -10.35
N ASP A 511 -5.01 1.60 -9.85
CA ASP A 511 -3.85 1.00 -10.54
C ASP A 511 -2.95 0.31 -9.51
N GLU A 512 -2.76 -1.00 -9.63
CA GLU A 512 -1.99 -1.82 -8.69
C GLU A 512 -0.52 -1.44 -8.62
N ARG A 513 0.00 -0.77 -9.66
CA ARG A 513 1.39 -0.28 -9.70
C ARG A 513 1.66 0.79 -8.67
N ILE A 514 0.62 1.52 -8.22
CA ILE A 514 0.72 2.51 -7.14
C ILE A 514 1.13 1.81 -5.84
N GLU A 515 0.39 0.78 -5.43
CA GLU A 515 0.66 0.05 -4.20
C GLU A 515 1.98 -0.73 -4.26
N ALA A 516 2.28 -1.33 -5.41
CA ALA A 516 3.53 -2.07 -5.60
C ALA A 516 4.77 -1.16 -5.46
N ALA A 517 4.74 0.03 -6.06
CA ALA A 517 5.84 1.00 -5.94
C ALA A 517 5.94 1.60 -4.53
N TYR A 518 4.80 1.91 -3.90
CA TYR A 518 4.73 2.34 -2.50
C TYR A 518 5.41 1.34 -1.58
N ALA A 519 5.00 0.09 -1.65
CA ALA A 519 5.52 -0.98 -0.82
C ALA A 519 7.03 -1.18 -0.99
N THR A 520 7.52 -1.11 -2.23
CA THR A 520 8.95 -1.23 -2.53
C THR A 520 9.78 -0.16 -1.86
N LEU A 521 9.36 1.10 -1.92
CA LEU A 521 10.15 2.22 -1.40
C LEU A 521 9.93 2.48 0.08
N PHE A 522 8.78 2.10 0.65
CA PHE A 522 8.42 2.42 2.01
C PHE A 522 9.49 1.99 3.03
N ALA A 523 9.80 0.70 3.10
CA ALA A 523 10.78 0.17 4.03
C ALA A 523 12.19 0.67 3.73
N PHE A 524 12.59 0.63 2.47
CA PHE A 524 13.91 1.02 2.04
C PHE A 524 14.22 2.49 2.35
N SER A 525 13.27 3.38 2.04
CA SER A 525 13.44 4.82 2.27
C SER A 525 13.56 5.16 3.76
N ILE A 526 12.86 4.44 4.64
CA ILE A 526 12.99 4.61 6.09
C ILE A 526 14.43 4.31 6.52
N VAL A 527 14.99 3.18 6.08
CA VAL A 527 16.37 2.79 6.42
C VAL A 527 17.37 3.85 5.94
N VAL A 528 17.25 4.30 4.69
CA VAL A 528 18.16 5.33 4.13
C VAL A 528 18.06 6.63 4.92
N LYS A 529 16.86 7.08 5.27
CA LYS A 529 16.65 8.31 6.07
C LYS A 529 17.29 8.21 7.45
N ILE A 530 17.14 7.07 8.13
CA ILE A 530 17.77 6.84 9.43
C ILE A 530 19.29 6.90 9.31
N LEU A 531 19.88 6.24 8.31
CA LEU A 531 21.33 6.24 8.10
C LEU A 531 21.89 7.64 7.78
N LEU A 532 21.10 8.54 7.21
CA LEU A 532 21.53 9.91 6.91
C LEU A 532 21.42 10.86 8.13
N VAL A 533 20.64 10.52 9.17
CA VAL A 533 20.54 11.34 10.39
C VAL A 533 21.90 11.65 11.01
N PRO A 534 22.74 10.65 11.34
CA PRO A 534 24.08 10.92 11.90
C PRO A 534 25.00 11.65 10.92
N VAL A 535 24.83 11.46 9.62
CA VAL A 535 25.62 12.16 8.61
C VAL A 535 25.28 13.67 8.62
N ILE A 536 23.98 14.01 8.65
CA ILE A 536 23.52 15.41 8.73
C ILE A 536 23.97 16.07 10.04
N TRP A 537 23.95 15.33 11.15
CA TRP A 537 24.34 15.86 12.47
C TRP A 537 25.83 16.18 12.57
N ASN A 538 26.68 15.32 12.00
CA ASN A 538 28.15 15.44 12.11
C ASN A 538 28.79 16.35 11.04
N LEU A 539 28.08 16.66 9.96
CA LEU A 539 28.51 17.64 8.93
C LEU A 539 28.05 19.05 9.28
#